data_0cd06b35e9f95b2ffb7afe194358bb7c
#
_entry.id   0cd06b35e9f95b2ffb7afe194358bb7c
#
_cell.length_a   1.000
_cell.length_b   1.000
_cell.length_c   1.000
_cell.angle_alpha   90.00
_cell.angle_beta   90.00
_cell.angle_gamma   90.00
#
_symmetry.space_group_name_H-M   'P 1'
#
loop_
_entity.id
_entity.type
_entity.pdbx_description
1 polymer ?
#
loop_
_entity_poly.entity_id
_entity_poly.type
_entity_poly.pdbx_seq_one_letter_code
_entity_poly.pdbx_strand_id
1 'polypeptide(L)'
;DTGKDWGEKLWTFHRDIAERLKQEHPGKKLLLSPYTVTIEPPKTFDTFPDNVIISHVDANFEETTKWCKWRKLHTGEYGIWIHNWIANQTSRYTPQRTPLFIEKQVKFFQEYGVRGIFRDGLGEVYGLEGPTYYVFGRMFDDPANLTARELVFEFCDSAFGPDAGASMRRFYDALYHSIELYALYLN
;
A
#
# COMPACT_ATOMS: atom_id res chain seq x y z
N ASP A 1 -32.15 2.29 -11.38
CA ASP A 1 -32.19 2.55 -9.93
C ASP A 1 -31.34 1.52 -9.19
N THR A 2 -30.28 1.96 -8.54
CA THR A 2 -29.35 1.11 -7.78
C THR A 2 -29.91 0.72 -6.39
N GLY A 3 -31.18 1.03 -6.14
CA GLY A 3 -31.84 0.69 -4.88
C GLY A 3 -31.15 1.31 -3.64
N LYS A 4 -30.78 0.47 -2.67
CA LYS A 4 -30.07 0.87 -1.45
C LYS A 4 -28.55 0.74 -1.56
N ASP A 5 -27.98 0.39 -2.71
CA ASP A 5 -26.54 0.30 -2.92
C ASP A 5 -25.92 1.69 -3.05
N TRP A 6 -25.46 2.21 -1.92
CA TRP A 6 -24.86 3.55 -1.84
C TRP A 6 -23.51 3.62 -2.54
N GLY A 7 -22.76 2.54 -2.55
CA GLY A 7 -21.48 2.46 -3.26
C GLY A 7 -21.69 2.63 -4.76
N GLU A 8 -22.63 1.90 -5.33
CA GLU A 8 -22.97 1.98 -6.76
C GLU A 8 -23.49 3.37 -7.18
N LYS A 9 -24.29 4.00 -6.32
CA LYS A 9 -24.75 5.38 -6.56
C LYS A 9 -23.60 6.37 -6.63
N LEU A 10 -22.66 6.26 -5.68
CA LEU A 10 -21.48 7.11 -5.66
C LEU A 10 -20.57 6.84 -6.85
N TRP A 11 -20.37 5.59 -7.25
CA TRP A 11 -19.57 5.26 -8.42
C TRP A 11 -20.17 5.84 -9.71
N THR A 12 -21.48 5.74 -9.89
CA THR A 12 -22.17 6.35 -11.04
C THR A 12 -21.98 7.86 -11.05
N PHE A 13 -22.17 8.51 -9.91
CA PHE A 13 -21.95 9.95 -9.76
C PHE A 13 -20.49 10.36 -10.04
N HIS A 14 -19.54 9.63 -9.54
CA HIS A 14 -18.11 9.88 -9.80
C HIS A 14 -17.76 9.73 -11.28
N ARG A 15 -18.32 8.73 -11.95
CA ARG A 15 -18.14 8.55 -13.39
C ARG A 15 -18.67 9.75 -14.17
N ASP A 16 -19.89 10.21 -13.84
CA ASP A 16 -20.53 11.35 -14.53
C ASP A 16 -19.73 12.65 -14.31
N ILE A 17 -19.17 12.85 -13.09
CA ILE A 17 -18.24 13.96 -12.84
C ILE A 17 -16.97 13.84 -13.68
N ALA A 18 -16.38 12.64 -13.76
CA ALA A 18 -15.16 12.42 -14.54
C ALA A 18 -15.38 12.70 -16.04
N GLU A 19 -16.51 12.30 -16.59
CA GLU A 19 -16.89 12.58 -17.96
C GLU A 19 -17.04 14.09 -18.22
N ARG A 20 -17.73 14.80 -17.33
CA ARG A 20 -17.86 16.28 -17.44
C ARG A 20 -16.51 16.96 -17.30
N LEU A 21 -15.68 16.56 -16.33
CA LEU A 21 -14.34 17.11 -16.16
C LEU A 21 -13.50 16.94 -17.41
N LYS A 22 -13.59 15.77 -18.05
CA LYS A 22 -12.86 15.48 -19.30
C LYS A 22 -13.31 16.41 -20.44
N GLN A 23 -14.60 16.71 -20.52
CA GLN A 23 -15.19 17.56 -21.56
C GLN A 23 -14.88 19.05 -21.32
N GLU A 24 -15.13 19.53 -20.10
CA GLU A 24 -15.02 20.95 -19.75
C GLU A 24 -13.58 21.38 -19.48
N HIS A 25 -12.74 20.46 -19.00
CA HIS A 25 -11.35 20.71 -18.61
C HIS A 25 -10.39 19.64 -19.13
N PRO A 26 -10.13 19.58 -20.45
CA PRO A 26 -9.24 18.59 -21.04
C PRO A 26 -7.86 18.55 -20.35
N GLY A 27 -7.35 17.37 -20.09
CA GLY A 27 -6.06 17.15 -19.44
C GLY A 27 -6.09 17.18 -17.90
N LYS A 28 -7.22 17.52 -17.27
CA LYS A 28 -7.39 17.36 -15.83
C LYS A 28 -7.81 15.95 -15.47
N LYS A 29 -7.25 15.46 -14.37
CA LYS A 29 -7.54 14.12 -13.83
C LYS A 29 -8.37 14.21 -12.55
N LEU A 30 -9.19 13.20 -12.33
CA LEU A 30 -9.97 13.01 -11.11
C LEU A 30 -9.38 11.85 -10.30
N LEU A 31 -8.96 12.13 -9.07
CA LEU A 31 -8.53 11.11 -8.13
C LEU A 31 -9.74 10.61 -7.35
N LEU A 32 -9.99 9.31 -7.39
CA LEU A 32 -11.04 8.64 -6.63
C LEU A 32 -10.41 7.67 -5.65
N SER A 33 -10.90 7.69 -4.42
CA SER A 33 -10.39 6.83 -3.35
C SER A 33 -11.46 5.83 -2.91
N PRO A 34 -11.42 4.58 -3.39
CA PRO A 34 -12.25 3.51 -2.86
C PRO A 34 -12.06 3.39 -1.34
N TYR A 35 -13.15 3.56 -0.59
CA TYR A 35 -13.14 3.48 0.86
C TYR A 35 -14.56 3.27 1.40
N THR A 36 -14.70 2.54 2.49
CA THR A 36 -15.99 2.27 3.14
C THR A 36 -17.07 1.78 2.16
N VAL A 37 -18.08 2.57 1.85
CA VAL A 37 -19.19 2.18 0.95
C VAL A 37 -18.78 1.98 -0.51
N THR A 38 -17.63 2.53 -0.91
CA THR A 38 -17.06 2.40 -2.26
C THR A 38 -15.88 1.42 -2.32
N ILE A 39 -15.69 0.58 -1.28
CA ILE A 39 -14.57 -0.38 -1.24
C ILE A 39 -14.65 -1.39 -2.38
N GLU A 40 -15.87 -1.77 -2.78
CA GLU A 40 -16.09 -2.66 -3.91
C GLU A 40 -16.09 -1.89 -5.23
N PRO A 41 -15.53 -2.46 -6.31
CA PRO A 41 -15.64 -1.89 -7.64
C PRO A 41 -17.09 -1.72 -8.09
N PRO A 42 -17.36 -0.79 -9.04
CA PRO A 42 -18.69 -0.65 -9.64
C PRO A 42 -19.20 -1.96 -10.25
N LYS A 43 -20.53 -2.13 -10.24
CA LYS A 43 -21.23 -3.30 -10.79
C LYS A 43 -22.01 -3.00 -12.04
N THR A 44 -22.42 -1.73 -12.25
CA THR A 44 -23.25 -1.31 -13.39
C THR A 44 -22.43 -0.82 -14.57
N PHE A 45 -21.14 -0.67 -14.41
CA PHE A 45 -20.19 -0.38 -15.49
C PHE A 45 -18.83 -1.00 -15.15
N ASP A 46 -18.01 -1.21 -16.16
CA ASP A 46 -16.75 -1.94 -16.08
C ASP A 46 -15.51 -1.08 -16.42
N THR A 47 -15.69 0.21 -16.68
CA THR A 47 -14.60 1.14 -16.96
C THR A 47 -14.95 2.56 -16.55
N PHE A 48 -13.94 3.28 -16.05
CA PHE A 48 -13.99 4.74 -15.90
C PHE A 48 -13.40 5.44 -17.14
N PRO A 49 -13.71 6.72 -17.36
CA PRO A 49 -12.95 7.55 -18.30
C PRO A 49 -11.45 7.55 -17.99
N ASP A 50 -10.62 7.74 -19.02
CA ASP A 50 -9.15 7.70 -18.94
C ASP A 50 -8.52 8.83 -18.09
N ASN A 51 -9.30 9.81 -17.70
CA ASN A 51 -8.90 10.87 -16.78
C ASN A 51 -9.11 10.53 -15.30
N VAL A 52 -9.49 9.29 -14.98
CA VAL A 52 -9.66 8.85 -13.59
C VAL A 52 -8.40 8.14 -13.10
N ILE A 53 -7.98 8.48 -11.88
CA ILE A 53 -6.97 7.77 -11.11
C ILE A 53 -7.68 7.13 -9.92
N ILE A 54 -7.51 5.84 -9.74
CA ILE A 54 -7.98 5.14 -8.54
C ILE A 54 -6.84 5.07 -7.53
N SER A 55 -7.07 5.58 -6.33
CA SER A 55 -6.15 5.43 -5.19
C SER A 55 -6.88 4.70 -4.07
N HIS A 56 -6.74 3.38 -4.07
CA HIS A 56 -7.46 2.52 -3.14
C HIS A 56 -6.88 2.66 -1.73
N VAL A 57 -7.75 2.98 -0.78
CA VAL A 57 -7.36 3.20 0.62
C VAL A 57 -7.34 1.87 1.38
N ASP A 58 -6.27 1.63 2.14
CA ASP A 58 -6.06 0.44 2.99
C ASP A 58 -6.20 -0.92 2.29
N ALA A 59 -5.92 -0.96 1.00
CA ALA A 59 -6.03 -2.18 0.24
C ALA A 59 -5.14 -3.30 0.82
N ASN A 60 -5.79 -4.35 1.32
CA ASN A 60 -5.13 -5.62 1.56
C ASN A 60 -4.88 -6.36 0.24
N PHE A 61 -4.24 -7.53 0.30
CA PHE A 61 -3.93 -8.31 -0.91
C PHE A 61 -5.19 -8.76 -1.67
N GLU A 62 -6.26 -9.12 -0.96
CA GLU A 62 -7.51 -9.56 -1.57
C GLU A 62 -8.22 -8.41 -2.29
N GLU A 63 -8.39 -7.29 -1.63
CA GLU A 63 -9.02 -6.09 -2.19
C GLU A 63 -8.22 -5.54 -3.36
N THR A 64 -6.88 -5.48 -3.24
CA THR A 64 -6.01 -5.09 -4.35
C THR A 64 -6.20 -6.02 -5.55
N THR A 65 -6.25 -7.33 -5.32
CA THR A 65 -6.48 -8.31 -6.38
C THR A 65 -7.83 -8.10 -7.05
N LYS A 66 -8.88 -7.86 -6.28
CA LYS A 66 -10.23 -7.59 -6.78
C LYS A 66 -10.26 -6.37 -7.69
N TRP A 67 -9.70 -5.24 -7.22
CA TRP A 67 -9.60 -4.01 -7.98
C TRP A 67 -8.71 -4.13 -9.21
N CYS A 68 -7.62 -4.87 -9.12
CA CYS A 68 -6.74 -5.09 -10.27
C CYS A 68 -7.37 -6.00 -11.33
N LYS A 69 -8.22 -6.96 -10.94
CA LYS A 69 -9.02 -7.72 -11.91
C LYS A 69 -10.02 -6.82 -12.62
N TRP A 70 -10.75 -5.99 -11.87
CA TRP A 70 -11.66 -5.02 -12.43
C TRP A 70 -10.93 -4.00 -13.31
N ARG A 71 -9.74 -3.53 -12.87
CA ARG A 71 -8.91 -2.58 -13.59
C ARG A 71 -8.44 -3.06 -14.96
N LYS A 72 -8.41 -4.34 -15.26
CA LYS A 72 -8.13 -4.80 -16.63
C LYS A 72 -9.10 -4.21 -17.65
N LEU A 73 -10.25 -3.78 -17.19
CA LEU A 73 -11.29 -3.11 -17.95
C LEU A 73 -11.20 -1.58 -17.85
N HIS A 74 -10.29 -1.06 -17.06
CA HIS A 74 -10.14 0.35 -16.72
C HIS A 74 -8.94 0.96 -17.45
N THR A 75 -9.10 2.16 -18.00
CA THR A 75 -8.08 2.86 -18.80
C THR A 75 -7.21 3.82 -17.99
N GLY A 76 -7.59 4.15 -16.75
CA GLY A 76 -6.88 5.09 -15.88
C GLY A 76 -5.69 4.49 -15.12
N GLU A 77 -5.10 5.29 -14.25
CA GLU A 77 -4.00 4.91 -13.37
C GLU A 77 -4.53 4.32 -12.07
N TYR A 78 -3.77 3.41 -11.46
CA TYR A 78 -4.10 2.77 -10.19
C TYR A 78 -3.00 2.99 -9.16
N GLY A 79 -3.38 3.49 -8.02
CA GLY A 79 -2.52 3.70 -6.87
C GLY A 79 -3.10 3.07 -5.60
N ILE A 80 -2.30 3.05 -4.56
CA ILE A 80 -2.66 2.55 -3.24
C ILE A 80 -2.38 3.64 -2.22
N TRP A 81 -3.32 3.87 -1.32
CA TRP A 81 -3.13 4.63 -0.10
C TRP A 81 -3.04 3.66 1.06
N ILE A 82 -1.92 3.62 1.73
CA ILE A 82 -1.71 2.79 2.91
C ILE A 82 -1.85 3.70 4.14
N HIS A 83 -2.86 3.43 4.94
CA HIS A 83 -2.95 4.01 6.27
C HIS A 83 -1.82 3.51 7.14
N ASN A 84 -1.57 4.29 8.15
CA ASN A 84 -0.55 4.09 9.13
C ASN A 84 -0.46 2.62 9.58
N TRP A 85 0.77 2.10 9.60
CA TRP A 85 1.07 0.85 10.26
C TRP A 85 1.13 1.03 11.77
N ILE A 86 0.20 1.83 12.32
CA ILE A 86 0.13 2.06 13.75
C ILE A 86 -0.02 0.71 14.43
N ALA A 87 0.84 0.45 15.38
CA ALA A 87 0.58 -0.54 16.38
C ALA A 87 -0.82 -0.29 16.93
N ASN A 88 -1.70 -1.29 16.88
CA ASN A 88 -3.01 -1.13 17.50
C ASN A 88 -2.80 -0.75 18.98
N GLN A 89 -3.82 -0.21 19.62
CA GLN A 89 -3.70 0.32 20.99
C GLN A 89 -3.18 -0.69 22.02
N THR A 90 -3.22 -1.98 21.71
CA THR A 90 -2.73 -3.07 22.56
C THR A 90 -1.26 -3.42 22.35
N SER A 91 -0.65 -3.02 21.23
CA SER A 91 0.74 -3.37 20.89
C SER A 91 1.61 -2.15 20.57
N ARG A 92 1.42 -1.06 21.29
CA ARG A 92 1.99 0.28 21.03
C ARG A 92 3.50 0.33 20.74
N TYR A 93 4.25 -0.64 21.22
CA TYR A 93 5.71 -0.66 21.11
C TYR A 93 6.26 -1.76 20.22
N THR A 94 5.39 -2.49 19.54
CA THR A 94 5.79 -3.58 18.66
C THR A 94 5.53 -3.19 17.20
N PRO A 95 6.54 -3.25 16.32
CA PRO A 95 6.34 -3.03 14.91
C PRO A 95 5.28 -3.99 14.34
N GLN A 96 4.33 -3.47 13.57
CA GLN A 96 3.26 -4.30 13.00
C GLN A 96 3.67 -4.99 11.69
N ARG A 97 4.64 -4.42 11.02
CA ARG A 97 5.09 -4.89 9.71
C ARG A 97 6.57 -5.14 9.73
N THR A 98 6.97 -6.28 9.22
CA THR A 98 8.37 -6.66 9.08
C THR A 98 8.91 -6.22 7.71
N PRO A 99 10.22 -6.05 7.56
CA PRO A 99 10.84 -5.83 6.26
C PRO A 99 10.45 -6.89 5.21
N LEU A 100 10.34 -8.15 5.62
CA LEU A 100 9.93 -9.25 4.72
C LEU A 100 8.47 -9.10 4.26
N PHE A 101 7.57 -8.65 5.15
CA PHE A 101 6.20 -8.32 4.74
C PHE A 101 6.18 -7.22 3.69
N ILE A 102 7.00 -6.18 3.87
CA ILE A 102 7.12 -5.07 2.91
C ILE A 102 7.62 -5.56 1.55
N GLU A 103 8.65 -6.38 1.54
CA GLU A 103 9.16 -6.97 0.29
C GLU A 103 8.04 -7.68 -0.47
N LYS A 104 7.29 -8.55 0.20
CA LYS A 104 6.16 -9.26 -0.39
C LYS A 104 5.09 -8.31 -0.92
N GLN A 105 4.77 -7.27 -0.14
CA GLN A 105 3.74 -6.29 -0.51
C GLN A 105 4.16 -5.47 -1.73
N VAL A 106 5.39 -4.96 -1.77
CA VAL A 106 5.86 -4.15 -2.90
C VAL A 106 5.98 -4.97 -4.18
N LYS A 107 6.52 -6.20 -4.09
CA LYS A 107 6.57 -7.12 -5.24
C LYS A 107 5.18 -7.45 -5.77
N PHE A 108 4.23 -7.68 -4.88
CA PHE A 108 2.82 -7.87 -5.24
C PHE A 108 2.24 -6.63 -5.95
N PHE A 109 2.47 -5.43 -5.44
CA PHE A 109 2.00 -4.20 -6.08
C PHE A 109 2.62 -4.01 -7.47
N GLN A 110 3.90 -4.35 -7.64
CA GLN A 110 4.56 -4.34 -8.95
C GLN A 110 3.90 -5.33 -9.92
N GLU A 111 3.66 -6.57 -9.49
CA GLU A 111 3.01 -7.60 -10.29
C GLU A 111 1.63 -7.14 -10.78
N TYR A 112 0.87 -6.51 -9.92
CA TYR A 112 -0.44 -5.95 -10.25
C TYR A 112 -0.40 -4.57 -10.90
N GLY A 113 0.79 -4.04 -11.19
CA GLY A 113 1.00 -2.79 -11.94
C GLY A 113 0.47 -1.55 -11.21
N VAL A 114 0.58 -1.50 -9.90
CA VAL A 114 0.35 -0.29 -9.10
C VAL A 114 1.36 0.76 -9.51
N ARG A 115 0.89 1.99 -9.77
CA ARG A 115 1.73 3.08 -10.29
C ARG A 115 2.14 4.11 -9.27
N GLY A 116 1.45 4.16 -8.16
CA GLY A 116 1.77 5.10 -7.09
C GLY A 116 1.32 4.57 -5.76
N ILE A 117 2.07 4.87 -4.72
CA ILE A 117 1.72 4.52 -3.37
C ILE A 117 1.88 5.75 -2.51
N PHE A 118 0.84 6.07 -1.79
CA PHE A 118 0.88 7.04 -0.71
C PHE A 118 0.77 6.29 0.60
N ARG A 119 1.63 6.61 1.53
CA ARG A 119 1.58 6.11 2.89
C ARG A 119 1.46 7.28 3.85
N ASP A 120 0.39 7.30 4.61
CA ASP A 120 0.26 8.25 5.70
C ASP A 120 0.74 7.65 7.02
N GLY A 121 0.94 8.54 7.95
CA GLY A 121 1.26 8.21 9.32
C GLY A 121 2.74 8.11 9.62
N LEU A 122 3.03 8.53 10.82
CA LEU A 122 4.36 8.47 11.40
C LEU A 122 4.44 7.19 12.20
N GLY A 123 5.55 6.45 12.05
CA GLY A 123 5.86 5.35 12.96
C GLY A 123 5.89 5.88 14.40
N GLU A 124 5.23 5.21 15.31
CA GLU A 124 5.28 5.58 16.71
C GLU A 124 6.58 5.10 17.38
N VAL A 125 7.26 4.15 16.74
CA VAL A 125 8.46 3.49 17.30
C VAL A 125 9.59 3.52 16.29
N TYR A 126 10.05 4.72 15.97
CA TYR A 126 11.06 4.95 14.92
C TYR A 126 12.31 4.06 15.04
N GLY A 127 12.78 3.84 16.26
CA GLY A 127 13.97 3.00 16.50
C GLY A 127 13.75 1.54 16.12
N LEU A 128 12.56 1.02 16.28
CA LEU A 128 12.24 -0.38 15.96
C LEU A 128 11.73 -0.55 14.52
N GLU A 129 11.16 0.49 13.93
CA GLU A 129 10.57 0.47 12.60
C GLU A 129 11.48 1.07 11.51
N GLY A 130 12.61 1.67 11.87
CA GLY A 130 13.53 2.30 10.94
C GLY A 130 13.87 1.45 9.73
N PRO A 131 14.32 0.18 9.91
CA PRO A 131 14.59 -0.70 8.78
C PRO A 131 13.37 -0.95 7.90
N THR A 132 12.17 -1.07 8.49
CA THR A 132 10.92 -1.30 7.75
C THR A 132 10.59 -0.12 6.84
N TYR A 133 10.76 1.12 7.34
CA TYR A 133 10.58 2.34 6.54
C TYR A 133 11.62 2.46 5.44
N TYR A 134 12.87 2.16 5.77
CA TYR A 134 13.96 2.17 4.80
C TYR A 134 13.71 1.19 3.65
N VAL A 135 13.37 -0.06 4.01
CA VAL A 135 13.02 -1.11 3.04
C VAL A 135 11.84 -0.68 2.19
N PHE A 136 10.79 -0.11 2.79
CA PHE A 136 9.64 0.37 2.04
C PHE A 136 10.04 1.40 0.97
N GLY A 137 10.81 2.44 1.33
CA GLY A 137 11.24 3.45 0.37
C GLY A 137 12.13 2.88 -0.74
N ARG A 138 13.15 2.07 -0.36
CA ARG A 138 14.14 1.54 -1.29
C ARG A 138 13.59 0.46 -2.23
N MET A 139 12.63 -0.34 -1.78
CA MET A 139 12.02 -1.38 -2.61
C MET A 139 11.33 -0.83 -3.86
N PHE A 140 10.90 0.44 -3.87
CA PHE A 140 10.30 1.04 -5.07
C PHE A 140 11.31 1.39 -6.15
N ASP A 141 12.59 1.52 -5.82
CA ASP A 141 13.63 1.83 -6.78
C ASP A 141 13.88 0.65 -7.72
N ASP A 142 13.93 -0.58 -7.15
CA ASP A 142 14.17 -1.82 -7.91
C ASP A 142 13.54 -3.03 -7.23
N PRO A 143 12.21 -3.17 -7.27
CA PRO A 143 11.51 -4.26 -6.57
C PRO A 143 11.87 -5.65 -7.07
N ALA A 144 12.40 -5.78 -8.29
CA ALA A 144 12.76 -7.07 -8.87
C ALA A 144 14.04 -7.65 -8.27
N ASN A 145 15.04 -6.79 -8.01
CA ASN A 145 16.38 -7.23 -7.64
C ASN A 145 16.73 -7.00 -6.18
N LEU A 146 16.04 -6.09 -5.49
CA LEU A 146 16.27 -5.82 -4.08
C LEU A 146 15.57 -6.84 -3.17
N THR A 147 16.21 -7.13 -2.04
CA THR A 147 15.63 -7.94 -0.98
C THR A 147 15.57 -7.17 0.34
N ALA A 148 14.58 -7.49 1.15
CA ALA A 148 14.44 -6.89 2.47
C ALA A 148 15.69 -7.09 3.33
N ARG A 149 16.31 -8.28 3.24
CA ARG A 149 17.49 -8.61 4.04
C ARG A 149 18.68 -7.73 3.69
N GLU A 150 18.97 -7.55 2.40
CA GLU A 150 20.06 -6.69 1.94
C GLU A 150 19.85 -5.26 2.38
N LEU A 151 18.63 -4.76 2.25
CA LEU A 151 18.27 -3.40 2.64
C LEU A 151 18.32 -3.18 4.16
N VAL A 152 17.95 -4.16 4.97
CA VAL A 152 18.14 -4.09 6.43
C VAL A 152 19.62 -4.03 6.77
N PHE A 153 20.46 -4.77 6.07
CA PHE A 153 21.91 -4.73 6.28
C PHE A 153 22.49 -3.38 5.88
N GLU A 154 22.11 -2.85 4.72
CA GLU A 154 22.50 -1.52 4.25
C GLU A 154 22.07 -0.44 5.25
N PHE A 155 20.84 -0.51 5.77
CA PHE A 155 20.35 0.40 6.81
C PHE A 155 21.23 0.34 8.06
N CYS A 156 21.50 -0.88 8.57
CA CYS A 156 22.28 -1.04 9.79
C CYS A 156 23.72 -0.52 9.65
N ASP A 157 24.35 -0.78 8.51
CA ASP A 157 25.72 -0.32 8.25
C ASP A 157 25.77 1.20 8.11
N SER A 158 24.80 1.78 7.44
CA SER A 158 24.74 3.23 7.21
C SER A 158 24.36 4.01 8.48
N ALA A 159 23.40 3.49 9.27
CA ALA A 159 22.89 4.19 10.44
C ALA A 159 23.78 4.02 11.69
N PHE A 160 24.44 2.86 11.84
CA PHE A 160 25.16 2.52 13.07
C PHE A 160 26.67 2.35 12.85
N GLY A 161 27.14 2.40 11.61
CA GLY A 161 28.55 2.32 11.26
C GLY A 161 29.20 0.94 11.50
N PRO A 162 30.52 0.82 11.28
CA PRO A 162 31.23 -0.45 11.33
C PRO A 162 31.26 -1.09 12.72
N ASP A 163 31.24 -0.30 13.77
CA ASP A 163 31.38 -0.80 15.14
C ASP A 163 30.09 -1.45 15.67
N ALA A 164 28.93 -0.89 15.33
CA ALA A 164 27.63 -1.32 15.85
C ALA A 164 26.74 -2.03 14.82
N GLY A 165 26.97 -1.83 13.53
CA GLY A 165 26.10 -2.33 12.46
C GLY A 165 25.84 -3.82 12.54
N ALA A 166 26.89 -4.65 12.75
CA ALA A 166 26.75 -6.10 12.86
C ALA A 166 25.89 -6.53 14.08
N SER A 167 25.97 -5.79 15.19
CA SER A 167 25.15 -6.06 16.37
C SER A 167 23.70 -5.64 16.14
N MET A 168 23.49 -4.54 15.46
CA MET A 168 22.15 -4.07 15.10
C MET A 168 21.46 -4.96 14.08
N ARG A 169 22.18 -5.54 13.13
CA ARG A 169 21.63 -6.58 12.23
C ARG A 169 21.08 -7.75 13.04
N ARG A 170 21.84 -8.29 14.00
CA ARG A 170 21.37 -9.40 14.86
C ARG A 170 20.16 -9.00 15.71
N PHE A 171 20.14 -7.78 16.21
CA PHE A 171 19.01 -7.27 16.98
C PHE A 171 17.73 -7.22 16.12
N TYR A 172 17.79 -6.62 14.95
CA TYR A 172 16.62 -6.52 14.07
C TYR A 172 16.20 -7.88 13.51
N ASP A 173 17.13 -8.76 13.19
CA ASP A 173 16.81 -10.15 12.78
C ASP A 173 16.00 -10.86 13.88
N ALA A 174 16.45 -10.78 15.14
CA ALA A 174 15.74 -11.40 16.26
C ALA A 174 14.37 -10.77 16.51
N LEU A 175 14.27 -9.43 16.44
CA LEU A 175 13.03 -8.69 16.61
C LEU A 175 12.00 -9.09 15.56
N TYR A 176 12.34 -8.99 14.29
CA TYR A 176 11.41 -9.27 13.20
C TYR A 176 11.02 -10.74 13.10
N HIS A 177 11.98 -11.64 13.34
CA HIS A 177 11.67 -13.07 13.44
C HIS A 177 10.65 -13.37 14.55
N SER A 178 10.79 -12.75 15.71
CA SER A 178 9.83 -12.89 16.82
C SER A 178 8.44 -12.39 16.44
N ILE A 179 8.35 -11.28 15.70
CA ILE A 179 7.08 -10.73 15.23
C ILE A 179 6.41 -11.68 14.22
N GLU A 180 7.16 -12.24 13.29
CA GLU A 180 6.64 -13.19 12.31
C GLU A 180 6.15 -14.49 12.95
N LEU A 181 6.88 -15.03 13.91
CA LEU A 181 6.43 -16.19 14.68
C LEU A 181 5.14 -15.90 15.44
N TYR A 182 5.04 -14.74 16.09
CA TYR A 182 3.84 -14.36 16.82
C TYR A 182 2.62 -14.22 15.89
N ALA A 183 2.81 -13.66 14.71
CA ALA A 183 1.73 -13.56 13.71
C ALA A 183 1.22 -14.94 13.24
N LEU A 184 2.09 -15.95 13.18
CA LEU A 184 1.69 -17.32 12.85
C LEU A 184 0.86 -18.00 13.96
N TYR A 185 1.01 -17.57 15.22
CA TYR A 185 0.21 -18.09 16.34
C TYR A 185 -1.20 -17.49 16.44
N LEU A 186 -1.44 -16.35 15.81
CA LEU A 186 -2.71 -15.62 15.86
C LEU A 186 -3.65 -15.92 14.68
N ASN A 187 -3.18 -16.63 13.67
CA ASN A 187 -3.95 -17.11 12.51
C ASN A 187 -4.25 -18.61 12.61
#